data_6cd134cf47dce6d04465ae302c60ad55
#
_entry.id   6cd134cf47dce6d04465ae302c60ad55
#
_cell.length_a   1.000
_cell.length_b   1.000
_cell.length_c   1.000
_cell.angle_alpha   90.00
_cell.angle_beta   90.00
_cell.angle_gamma   90.00
#
_symmetry.space_group_name_H-M   'P 1'
#
loop_
_entity.id
_entity.type
_entity.pdbx_description
1 polymer ?
#
loop_
_entity_poly.entity_id
_entity_poly.type
_entity_poly.pdbx_seq_one_letter_code
_entity_poly.pdbx_strand_id
1 'polypeptide(L)'
;MVNFVNLSGYTVPKAVEDKRKEWVAYGEDNDYYSFLINCFLQSATNNAAINSISNYVYGGGLSIDGLDVESKEVKELRKMINHRCLKKVILERKMLGQAAMQVIYNKAGNKRKVVKIKHFPIHTLRPEKCNDEGVIEAYYYHPDWANKKPNDSLKRIPTFG
;
A
#
# COMPACT_ATOMS: atom_id res chain seq x y z
N MET A 1 20.92 -8.28 33.39
CA MET A 1 20.88 -6.83 33.06
C MET A 1 19.50 -6.54 32.47
N VAL A 2 18.68 -5.75 33.14
CA VAL A 2 17.33 -5.41 32.66
C VAL A 2 17.47 -4.17 31.79
N ASN A 3 17.21 -4.29 30.50
CA ASN A 3 17.18 -3.14 29.59
C ASN A 3 15.82 -2.46 29.67
N PHE A 4 15.80 -1.28 30.25
CA PHE A 4 14.60 -0.42 30.20
C PHE A 4 14.54 0.28 28.85
N VAL A 5 13.51 -0.02 28.07
CA VAL A 5 13.22 0.75 26.85
C VAL A 5 12.38 1.95 27.28
N ASN A 6 12.95 3.14 27.19
CA ASN A 6 12.23 4.38 27.47
C ASN A 6 11.37 4.72 26.22
N LEU A 7 10.07 4.51 26.31
CA LEU A 7 9.12 4.83 25.25
C LEU A 7 8.62 6.30 25.31
N SER A 8 9.06 7.08 26.29
CA SER A 8 8.60 8.47 26.48
C SER A 8 9.12 9.45 25.41
N GLY A 9 10.11 9.04 24.62
CA GLY A 9 10.64 9.84 23.52
C GLY A 9 10.09 9.51 22.14
N TYR A 10 9.10 8.59 22.04
CA TYR A 10 8.53 8.26 20.73
C TYR A 10 7.63 9.39 20.22
N THR A 11 8.10 10.05 19.17
CA THR A 11 7.28 11.02 18.43
C THR A 11 6.52 10.30 17.32
N VAL A 12 5.19 10.46 17.31
CA VAL A 12 4.37 9.91 16.22
C VAL A 12 4.77 10.59 14.91
N PRO A 13 5.23 9.85 13.90
CA PRO A 13 5.56 10.44 12.61
C PRO A 13 4.34 11.13 12.00
N LYS A 14 4.53 12.34 11.52
CA LYS A 14 3.48 13.14 10.88
C LYS A 14 3.72 13.19 9.38
N ALA A 15 2.64 13.36 8.62
CA ALA A 15 2.75 13.73 7.22
C ALA A 15 3.41 15.12 7.12
N VAL A 16 4.37 15.26 6.22
CA VAL A 16 5.14 16.51 6.04
C VAL A 16 4.90 17.03 4.64
N GLU A 17 4.30 18.19 4.53
CA GLU A 17 4.11 18.94 3.28
C GLU A 17 5.22 19.95 3.10
N ASP A 18 6.04 19.78 2.08
CA ASP A 18 7.04 20.75 1.63
C ASP A 18 6.44 21.56 0.48
N LYS A 19 6.47 22.90 0.57
CA LYS A 19 5.93 23.78 -0.47
C LYS A 19 6.59 23.58 -1.85
N ARG A 20 7.83 23.08 -1.86
CA ARG A 20 8.61 22.83 -3.09
C ARG A 20 8.35 21.48 -3.73
N LYS A 21 7.61 20.57 -3.06
CA LYS A 21 7.33 19.22 -3.54
C LYS A 21 5.85 19.10 -3.84
N GLU A 22 5.51 18.33 -4.85
CA GLU A 22 4.13 18.02 -5.23
C GLU A 22 3.57 16.82 -4.45
N TRP A 23 4.41 16.11 -3.72
CA TRP A 23 4.06 14.93 -2.93
C TRP A 23 4.28 15.15 -1.44
N VAL A 24 3.57 14.37 -0.63
CA VAL A 24 3.61 14.42 0.83
C VAL A 24 4.57 13.37 1.36
N ALA A 25 5.50 13.77 2.24
CA ALA A 25 6.42 12.87 2.91
C ALA A 25 5.76 12.20 4.13
N TYR A 26 6.14 10.95 4.40
CA TYR A 26 5.75 10.24 5.62
C TYR A 26 6.91 10.24 6.61
N GLY A 27 6.79 11.04 7.68
CA GLY A 27 7.87 11.36 8.63
C GLY A 27 8.82 12.44 8.09
N GLU A 28 9.65 13.01 8.96
CA GLU A 28 10.58 14.10 8.60
C GLU A 28 11.55 13.69 7.49
N ASP A 29 12.10 12.48 7.59
CA ASP A 29 13.07 11.92 6.63
C ASP A 29 12.40 11.11 5.52
N ASN A 30 11.05 11.14 5.44
CA ASN A 30 10.28 10.31 4.50
C ASN A 30 10.53 8.79 4.65
N ASP A 31 10.95 8.34 5.82
CA ASP A 31 11.41 6.98 6.11
C ASP A 31 10.46 6.16 7.01
N TYR A 32 9.27 6.66 7.26
CA TYR A 32 8.32 6.00 8.18
C TYR A 32 7.97 4.56 7.77
N TYR A 33 7.83 4.29 6.48
CA TYR A 33 7.54 2.94 6.01
C TYR A 33 8.72 1.99 6.21
N SER A 34 9.95 2.45 5.99
CA SER A 34 11.16 1.66 6.26
C SER A 34 11.27 1.32 7.72
N PHE A 35 10.95 2.28 8.61
CA PHE A 35 10.89 2.05 10.05
C PHE A 35 9.88 0.95 10.40
N LEU A 36 8.64 1.02 9.90
CA LEU A 36 7.61 0.01 10.17
C LEU A 36 8.00 -1.38 9.63
N ILE A 37 8.58 -1.44 8.44
CA ILE A 37 9.08 -2.69 7.85
C ILE A 37 10.18 -3.28 8.72
N ASN A 38 11.12 -2.47 9.20
CA ASN A 38 12.17 -2.92 10.10
C ASN A 38 11.61 -3.42 11.44
N CYS A 39 10.62 -2.74 12.02
CA CYS A 39 9.92 -3.21 13.21
C CYS A 39 9.25 -4.58 13.00
N PHE A 40 8.66 -4.80 11.83
CA PHE A 40 8.07 -6.09 11.46
C PHE A 40 9.14 -7.18 11.29
N LEU A 41 10.25 -6.88 10.64
CA LEU A 41 11.30 -7.87 10.36
C LEU A 41 12.14 -8.22 11.60
N GLN A 42 12.39 -7.27 12.49
CA GLN A 42 13.28 -7.45 13.64
C GLN A 42 12.59 -7.97 14.89
N SER A 43 11.28 -7.84 15.01
CA SER A 43 10.51 -8.30 16.16
C SER A 43 9.74 -9.58 15.83
N ALA A 44 10.19 -10.72 16.38
CA ALA A 44 9.51 -11.99 16.20
C ALA A 44 8.04 -11.96 16.67
N THR A 45 7.77 -11.31 17.80
CA THR A 45 6.40 -11.17 18.34
C THR A 45 5.52 -10.33 17.44
N ASN A 46 6.01 -9.17 16.98
CA ASN A 46 5.26 -8.29 16.08
C ASN A 46 4.99 -8.98 14.74
N ASN A 47 6.00 -9.67 14.20
CA ASN A 47 5.88 -10.45 12.97
C ASN A 47 4.80 -11.54 13.10
N ALA A 48 4.85 -12.34 14.17
CA ALA A 48 3.86 -13.40 14.42
C ALA A 48 2.44 -12.83 14.57
N ALA A 49 2.28 -11.74 15.32
CA ALA A 49 0.98 -11.09 15.50
C ALA A 49 0.40 -10.57 14.18
N ILE A 50 1.18 -9.83 13.40
CA ILE A 50 0.73 -9.28 12.11
C ILE A 50 0.38 -10.40 11.12
N ASN A 51 1.21 -11.44 11.03
CA ASN A 51 0.93 -12.58 10.14
C ASN A 51 -0.34 -13.33 10.57
N SER A 52 -0.53 -13.57 11.87
CA SER A 52 -1.71 -14.23 12.40
C SER A 52 -2.97 -13.44 12.08
N ILE A 53 -2.99 -12.15 12.38
CA ILE A 53 -4.12 -11.27 12.07
C ILE A 53 -4.38 -11.24 10.55
N SER A 54 -3.34 -11.17 9.73
CA SER A 54 -3.47 -11.16 8.27
C SER A 54 -4.10 -12.45 7.74
N ASN A 55 -3.72 -13.60 8.32
CA ASN A 55 -4.32 -14.88 7.97
C ASN A 55 -5.79 -14.96 8.41
N TYR A 56 -6.14 -14.44 9.58
CA TYR A 56 -7.54 -14.36 10.03
C TYR A 56 -8.38 -13.48 9.09
N VAL A 57 -7.88 -12.31 8.71
CA VAL A 57 -8.59 -11.40 7.79
C VAL A 57 -8.73 -12.02 6.41
N TYR A 58 -7.72 -12.74 5.94
CA TYR A 58 -7.81 -13.44 4.67
C TYR A 58 -8.85 -14.57 4.71
N GLY A 59 -8.94 -15.32 5.80
CA GLY A 59 -9.90 -16.41 6.00
C GLY A 59 -10.00 -17.37 4.80
N GLY A 60 -11.21 -17.54 4.26
CA GLY A 60 -11.49 -18.31 3.06
C GLY A 60 -11.18 -17.62 1.73
N GLY A 61 -10.64 -16.41 1.76
CA GLY A 61 -10.35 -15.60 0.57
C GLY A 61 -11.47 -14.62 0.21
N LEU A 62 -11.59 -14.29 -1.08
CA LEU A 62 -12.61 -13.34 -1.55
C LEU A 62 -13.97 -14.02 -1.58
N SER A 63 -14.91 -13.49 -0.79
CA SER A 63 -16.33 -13.81 -0.81
C SER A 63 -17.12 -12.64 -1.40
N ILE A 64 -18.20 -12.93 -2.11
CA ILE A 64 -19.11 -11.93 -2.67
C ILE A 64 -20.51 -12.31 -2.24
N ASP A 65 -21.07 -11.54 -1.32
CA ASP A 65 -22.39 -11.79 -0.80
C ASP A 65 -23.45 -11.67 -1.90
N GLY A 66 -24.37 -12.61 -1.93
CA GLY A 66 -25.47 -12.66 -2.89
C GLY A 66 -25.15 -13.15 -4.29
N LEU A 67 -23.90 -13.52 -4.58
CA LEU A 67 -23.52 -14.12 -5.85
C LEU A 67 -23.14 -15.60 -5.69
N ASP A 68 -23.63 -16.43 -6.63
CA ASP A 68 -23.18 -17.82 -6.71
C ASP A 68 -21.70 -17.89 -7.03
N VAL A 69 -20.96 -18.68 -6.24
CA VAL A 69 -19.53 -18.91 -6.40
C VAL A 69 -19.16 -19.44 -7.79
N GLU A 70 -20.10 -20.18 -8.42
CA GLU A 70 -19.95 -20.75 -9.77
C GLU A 70 -20.33 -19.77 -10.89
N SER A 71 -20.86 -18.60 -10.58
CA SER A 71 -21.23 -17.59 -11.58
C SER A 71 -20.01 -17.16 -12.41
N LYS A 72 -20.24 -16.76 -13.64
CA LYS A 72 -19.21 -16.32 -14.59
C LYS A 72 -18.49 -15.07 -14.06
N GLU A 73 -19.22 -14.16 -13.44
CA GLU A 73 -18.72 -12.90 -12.89
C GLU A 73 -17.75 -13.13 -11.73
N VAL A 74 -18.08 -14.05 -10.82
CA VAL A 74 -17.20 -14.43 -9.70
C VAL A 74 -15.93 -15.10 -10.21
N LYS A 75 -16.05 -16.01 -11.20
CA LYS A 75 -14.90 -16.66 -11.83
C LYS A 75 -13.98 -15.66 -12.55
N GLU A 76 -14.54 -14.68 -13.25
CA GLU A 76 -13.75 -13.61 -13.88
C GLU A 76 -13.05 -12.74 -12.84
N LEU A 77 -13.73 -12.34 -11.77
CA LEU A 77 -13.13 -11.54 -10.70
C LEU A 77 -11.97 -12.29 -10.02
N ARG A 78 -12.14 -13.58 -9.71
CA ARG A 78 -11.08 -14.41 -9.14
C ARG A 78 -9.85 -14.60 -10.06
N LYS A 79 -10.05 -14.54 -11.37
CA LYS A 79 -8.94 -14.52 -12.34
C LYS A 79 -8.22 -13.17 -12.35
N MET A 80 -8.95 -12.07 -12.17
CA MET A 80 -8.36 -10.73 -12.11
C MET A 80 -7.59 -10.49 -10.80
N ILE A 81 -8.14 -10.92 -9.65
CA ILE A 81 -7.53 -10.79 -8.33
C ILE A 81 -7.22 -12.18 -7.80
N ASN A 82 -5.97 -12.59 -7.90
CA ASN A 82 -5.59 -13.90 -7.35
C ASN A 82 -5.35 -13.83 -5.83
N HIS A 83 -5.44 -14.99 -5.17
CA HIS A 83 -5.28 -15.12 -3.72
C HIS A 83 -3.93 -14.57 -3.20
N ARG A 84 -2.84 -14.70 -3.97
CA ARG A 84 -1.52 -14.18 -3.61
C ARG A 84 -1.51 -12.64 -3.57
N CYS A 85 -2.21 -11.99 -4.51
CA CYS A 85 -2.38 -10.54 -4.51
C CYS A 85 -3.13 -10.11 -3.25
N LEU A 86 -4.25 -10.74 -2.95
CA LEU A 86 -5.09 -10.41 -1.80
C LEU A 86 -4.34 -10.59 -0.46
N LYS A 87 -3.61 -11.70 -0.30
CA LYS A 87 -2.77 -11.92 0.90
C LYS A 87 -1.73 -10.81 1.10
N LYS A 88 -1.06 -10.38 0.03
CA LYS A 88 -0.07 -9.29 0.09
C LYS A 88 -0.72 -7.96 0.49
N VAL A 89 -1.87 -7.63 -0.08
CA VAL A 89 -2.62 -6.41 0.25
C VAL A 89 -3.03 -6.40 1.73
N ILE A 90 -3.54 -7.52 2.23
CA ILE A 90 -3.95 -7.65 3.63
C ILE A 90 -2.75 -7.52 4.58
N LEU A 91 -1.66 -8.23 4.28
CA LEU A 91 -0.43 -8.16 5.08
C LEU A 91 0.11 -6.73 5.13
N GLU A 92 0.23 -6.08 3.98
CA GLU A 92 0.73 -4.70 3.89
C GLU A 92 -0.18 -3.73 4.63
N ARG A 93 -1.50 -3.86 4.49
CA ARG A 93 -2.48 -3.07 5.24
C ARG A 93 -2.33 -3.23 6.76
N LYS A 94 -2.00 -4.43 7.25
CA LYS A 94 -1.78 -4.68 8.69
C LYS A 94 -0.43 -4.19 9.17
N MET A 95 0.60 -4.30 8.33
CA MET A 95 1.98 -3.90 8.66
C MET A 95 2.17 -2.38 8.57
N LEU A 96 1.63 -1.73 7.53
CA LEU A 96 1.90 -0.32 7.20
C LEU A 96 0.69 0.61 7.40
N GLY A 97 -0.48 0.07 7.78
CA GLY A 97 -1.72 0.84 7.90
C GLY A 97 -2.37 1.20 6.57
N GLN A 98 -1.67 1.02 5.46
CA GLN A 98 -2.12 1.30 4.09
C GLN A 98 -1.72 0.16 3.16
N ALA A 99 -2.40 0.03 2.04
CA ALA A 99 -2.04 -0.89 0.96
C ALA A 99 -2.54 -0.33 -0.38
N ALA A 100 -1.87 -0.70 -1.46
CA ALA A 100 -2.25 -0.26 -2.79
C ALA A 100 -2.43 -1.44 -3.76
N MET A 101 -3.35 -1.25 -4.71
CA MET A 101 -3.57 -2.17 -5.82
C MET A 101 -3.43 -1.42 -7.14
N GLN A 102 -2.78 -2.07 -8.11
CA GLN A 102 -2.64 -1.57 -9.46
C GLN A 102 -3.68 -2.23 -10.36
N VAL A 103 -4.48 -1.41 -11.03
CA VAL A 103 -5.41 -1.86 -12.06
C VAL A 103 -4.72 -1.81 -13.42
N ILE A 104 -4.72 -2.93 -14.14
CA ILE A 104 -4.07 -3.08 -15.44
C ILE A 104 -5.16 -3.19 -16.50
N TYR A 105 -5.10 -2.30 -17.48
CA TYR A 105 -6.02 -2.23 -18.60
C TYR A 105 -5.43 -2.86 -19.87
N ASN A 106 -6.29 -3.44 -20.68
CA ASN A 106 -5.97 -3.79 -22.06
C ASN A 106 -6.01 -2.54 -22.94
N LYS A 107 -5.04 -2.40 -23.84
CA LYS A 107 -5.00 -1.30 -24.84
C LYS A 107 -5.71 -1.63 -26.15
N ALA A 108 -6.34 -2.80 -26.27
CA ALA A 108 -7.00 -3.21 -27.52
C ALA A 108 -8.31 -2.44 -27.72
N GLY A 109 -8.35 -1.57 -28.74
CA GLY A 109 -9.51 -0.82 -29.18
C GLY A 109 -9.86 0.42 -28.35
N ASN A 110 -10.99 1.06 -28.65
CA ASN A 110 -11.49 2.28 -28.01
C ASN A 110 -12.04 2.08 -26.60
N LYS A 111 -12.23 0.83 -26.15
CA LYS A 111 -12.77 0.51 -24.81
C LYS A 111 -11.66 -0.11 -23.95
N ARG A 112 -11.28 0.62 -22.90
CA ARG A 112 -10.38 0.07 -21.88
C ARG A 112 -11.12 -0.98 -21.05
N LYS A 113 -10.60 -2.21 -21.02
CA LYS A 113 -11.12 -3.29 -20.16
C LYS A 113 -10.08 -3.62 -19.10
N VAL A 114 -10.50 -3.74 -17.85
CA VAL A 114 -9.64 -4.24 -16.77
C VAL A 114 -9.28 -5.69 -17.06
N VAL A 115 -7.98 -5.97 -17.10
CA VAL A 115 -7.47 -7.33 -17.39
C VAL A 115 -6.96 -7.99 -16.13
N LYS A 116 -6.34 -7.22 -15.22
CA LYS A 116 -5.72 -7.75 -14.01
C LYS A 116 -5.61 -6.69 -12.94
N ILE A 117 -5.73 -7.13 -11.69
CA ILE A 117 -5.46 -6.32 -10.51
C ILE A 117 -4.29 -6.97 -9.77
N LYS A 118 -3.28 -6.17 -9.44
CA LYS A 118 -2.08 -6.62 -8.74
C LYS A 118 -1.85 -5.79 -7.47
N HIS A 119 -1.25 -6.40 -6.47
CA HIS A 119 -0.67 -5.67 -5.35
C HIS A 119 0.42 -4.72 -5.86
N PHE A 120 0.41 -3.49 -5.36
CA PHE A 120 1.45 -2.50 -5.59
C PHE A 120 2.07 -2.13 -4.25
N PRO A 121 3.40 -2.27 -4.04
CA PRO A 121 4.01 -2.01 -2.75
C PRO A 121 3.84 -0.55 -2.33
N ILE A 122 3.07 -0.30 -1.27
CA ILE A 122 2.71 1.08 -0.85
C ILE A 122 3.93 1.90 -0.39
N HIS A 123 4.97 1.24 0.14
CA HIS A 123 6.20 1.93 0.54
C HIS A 123 6.92 2.62 -0.62
N THR A 124 6.65 2.20 -1.86
CA THR A 124 7.19 2.84 -3.08
C THR A 124 6.34 4.02 -3.57
N LEU A 125 5.22 4.32 -2.91
CA LEU A 125 4.30 5.37 -3.30
C LEU A 125 4.29 6.51 -2.27
N ARG A 126 4.10 7.75 -2.77
CA ARG A 126 3.78 8.91 -1.95
C ARG A 126 2.58 9.62 -2.55
N PRO A 127 1.61 10.04 -1.74
CA PRO A 127 0.45 10.74 -2.26
C PRO A 127 0.85 12.11 -2.79
N GLU A 128 0.18 12.54 -3.83
CA GLU A 128 0.16 13.93 -4.26
C GLU A 128 -0.50 14.78 -3.18
N LYS A 129 -0.20 16.07 -3.12
CA LYS A 129 -0.96 16.99 -2.26
C LYS A 129 -2.42 16.97 -2.66
N CYS A 130 -3.29 17.07 -1.66
CA CYS A 130 -4.71 17.17 -1.92
C CYS A 130 -5.03 18.42 -2.75
N ASN A 131 -6.01 18.30 -3.62
CA ASN A 131 -6.63 19.45 -4.27
C ASN A 131 -7.49 20.24 -3.26
N ASP A 132 -8.12 21.33 -3.71
CA ASP A 132 -8.95 22.21 -2.87
C ASP A 132 -10.16 21.48 -2.24
N GLU A 133 -10.56 20.35 -2.80
CA GLU A 133 -11.63 19.47 -2.29
C GLU A 133 -11.12 18.42 -1.29
N GLY A 134 -9.81 18.39 -1.01
CA GLY A 134 -9.19 17.41 -0.12
C GLY A 134 -8.97 16.03 -0.76
N VAL A 135 -9.05 15.93 -2.09
CA VAL A 135 -8.91 14.67 -2.83
C VAL A 135 -7.47 14.51 -3.33
N ILE A 136 -6.93 13.29 -3.18
CA ILE A 136 -5.64 12.88 -3.74
C ILE A 136 -5.89 12.35 -5.15
N GLU A 137 -5.42 13.04 -6.18
CA GLU A 137 -5.63 12.66 -7.58
C GLU A 137 -4.59 11.68 -8.12
N ALA A 138 -3.39 11.65 -7.53
CA ALA A 138 -2.32 10.77 -7.98
C ALA A 138 -1.38 10.37 -6.85
N TYR A 139 -0.53 9.39 -7.17
CA TYR A 139 0.60 8.98 -6.36
C TYR A 139 1.89 9.09 -7.16
N TYR A 140 2.95 9.50 -6.51
CA TYR A 140 4.30 9.50 -7.07
C TYR A 140 5.01 8.21 -6.71
N TYR A 141 5.55 7.53 -7.71
CA TYR A 141 6.29 6.29 -7.57
C TYR A 141 7.79 6.55 -7.61
N HIS A 142 8.50 5.97 -6.64
CA HIS A 142 9.95 5.81 -6.64
C HIS A 142 10.30 4.45 -5.99
N PRO A 143 11.25 3.68 -6.55
CA PRO A 143 11.58 2.36 -6.00
C PRO A 143 12.22 2.42 -4.61
N ASP A 144 12.96 3.49 -4.32
CA ASP A 144 13.68 3.67 -3.05
C ASP A 144 13.58 5.14 -2.61
N TRP A 145 12.61 5.44 -1.76
CA TRP A 145 12.40 6.79 -1.25
C TRP A 145 13.45 7.23 -0.22
N ALA A 146 14.07 6.28 0.51
CA ALA A 146 15.08 6.58 1.52
C ALA A 146 16.38 7.11 0.89
N ASN A 147 16.74 6.58 -0.30
CA ASN A 147 17.95 6.97 -1.03
C ASN A 147 17.66 7.86 -2.24
N LYS A 148 16.44 8.42 -2.33
CA LYS A 148 16.03 9.27 -3.45
C LYS A 148 16.91 10.54 -3.54
N LYS A 149 17.53 10.75 -4.71
CA LYS A 149 18.29 11.96 -5.02
C LYS A 149 17.37 13.08 -5.53
N PRO A 150 17.78 14.35 -5.41
CA PRO A 150 16.98 15.49 -5.89
C PRO A 150 16.59 15.39 -7.38
N ASN A 151 17.49 14.85 -8.21
CA ASN A 151 17.31 14.76 -9.66
C ASN A 151 16.66 13.46 -10.15
N ASP A 152 16.29 12.55 -9.24
CA ASP A 152 15.62 11.31 -9.64
C ASP A 152 14.22 11.61 -10.19
N SER A 153 13.92 11.03 -11.35
CA SER A 153 12.62 11.16 -11.98
C SER A 153 11.56 10.41 -11.18
N LEU A 154 10.45 11.08 -10.90
CA LEU A 154 9.28 10.49 -10.27
C LEU A 154 8.23 10.16 -11.33
N LYS A 155 7.61 8.99 -11.21
CA LYS A 155 6.49 8.62 -12.07
C LYS A 155 5.18 8.95 -11.36
N ARG A 156 4.42 9.90 -11.91
CA ARG A 156 3.07 10.21 -11.46
C ARG A 156 2.09 9.14 -11.95
N ILE A 157 1.35 8.54 -11.04
CA ILE A 157 0.36 7.49 -11.31
C ILE A 157 -0.99 8.00 -10.83
N PRO A 158 -1.97 8.21 -11.72
CA PRO A 158 -3.28 8.69 -11.32
C PRO A 158 -4.01 7.64 -10.46
N THR A 159 -4.88 8.11 -9.57
CA THR A 159 -5.82 7.26 -8.84
C THR A 159 -6.80 6.60 -9.81
N PHE A 160 -7.36 5.48 -9.38
CA PHE A 160 -8.46 4.83 -10.08
C PHE A 160 -9.74 5.57 -9.71
N GLY A 161 -10.35 6.21 -10.69
CA GLY A 161 -11.64 6.88 -10.61
C GLY A 161 -12.53 6.44 -11.74
#